data_0e58dc36454222abb1cbcb02ebb2f2df
#
_entry.id   0e58dc36454222abb1cbcb02ebb2f2df
#
_cell.length_a   1.000
_cell.length_b   1.000
_cell.length_c   1.000
_cell.angle_alpha   90.00
_cell.angle_beta   90.00
_cell.angle_gamma   90.00
#
_symmetry.space_group_name_H-M   'P 1'
#
loop_
_entity.id
_entity.type
_entity.pdbx_description
1 polymer ?
#
loop_
_entity_poly.entity_id
_entity_poly.type
_entity_poly.pdbx_seq_one_letter_code
_entity_poly.pdbx_strand_id
1 'polypeptide(L)'
;MSPADQRLEFTEVDMLVISRRPGERLQIEDVVVTVVRVSRGVAEVSFRKRRSAPIVLTLQKDEFVESCYNVRLGLVTAERGKAQLGFEVPEDVKVARL
;
A
#
# COMPACT_ATOMS: atom_id res chain seq x y z
N MET A 1 4.07 15.91 27.44
CA MET A 1 4.19 15.38 27.07
C MET A 1 4.39 15.09 26.56
N SER A 2 4.43 15.13 26.34
CA SER A 2 4.59 14.65 25.82
C SER A 2 4.63 14.40 25.14
N PRO A 3 4.85 14.52 25.00
CA PRO A 3 4.88 14.05 24.26
C PRO A 3 5.02 13.53 23.55
N ALA A 4 5.18 13.58 23.55
CA ALA A 4 5.32 12.90 22.99
C ALA A 4 5.01 12.58 22.58
N ASP A 5 4.96 12.86 22.85
CA ASP A 5 4.55 12.32 22.56
C ASP A 5 3.93 12.40 21.89
N GLN A 6 3.64 12.86 21.79
CA GLN A 6 3.16 12.81 21.10
C GLN A 6 3.33 12.75 20.07
N ARG A 7 3.80 12.73 19.42
CA ARG A 7 4.05 12.42 18.46
C ARG A 7 4.68 11.76 17.93
N LEU A 8 5.07 11.69 17.84
CA LEU A 8 5.74 10.93 17.29
C LEU A 8 5.55 9.67 17.13
N GLU A 9 5.58 9.37 17.69
CA GLU A 9 5.10 8.09 17.83
C GLU A 9 3.98 7.78 16.94
N PHE A 10 3.38 8.73 16.55
CA PHE A 10 2.23 8.49 15.75
C PHE A 10 2.55 8.01 14.39
N THR A 11 3.74 8.13 13.97
CA THR A 11 4.11 7.69 12.64
C THR A 11 3.91 6.22 12.45
N GLU A 12 4.25 5.45 13.45
CA GLU A 12 4.13 4.02 13.31
C GLU A 12 2.71 3.56 13.29
N VAL A 13 1.88 4.21 14.09
CA VAL A 13 0.50 3.79 14.14
C VAL A 13 -0.26 4.22 12.91
N ASP A 14 0.30 5.11 12.11
CA ASP A 14 -0.37 5.54 10.91
C ASP A 14 -0.10 4.62 9.74
N MET A 15 0.72 3.60 9.92
CA MET A 15 1.02 2.68 8.85
C MET A 15 0.06 1.49 8.89
N LEU A 16 -0.63 1.29 7.78
CA LEU A 16 -1.55 0.18 7.62
C LEU A 16 -0.86 -0.91 6.82
N VAL A 17 -0.93 -2.15 7.30
CA VAL A 17 -0.32 -3.28 6.59
C VAL A 17 -1.43 -4.24 6.19
N ILE A 18 -1.50 -4.55 4.91
CA ILE A 18 -2.53 -5.44 4.36
C ILE A 18 -1.84 -6.49 3.52
N SER A 19 -2.18 -7.76 3.76
CA SER A 19 -1.66 -8.87 2.97
C SER A 19 -2.58 -9.15 1.79
N ARG A 20 -2.00 -9.29 0.60
CA ARG A 20 -2.76 -9.57 -0.60
C ARG A 20 -2.06 -10.59 -1.45
N ARG A 21 -2.83 -11.41 -2.13
CA ARG A 21 -2.33 -12.40 -3.09
C ARG A 21 -2.58 -11.90 -4.50
N PRO A 22 -1.91 -12.48 -5.51
CA PRO A 22 -2.18 -12.07 -6.89
C PRO A 22 -3.67 -12.18 -7.21
N GLY A 23 -4.18 -11.15 -7.85
CA GLY A 23 -5.60 -11.06 -8.19
C GLY A 23 -6.44 -10.40 -7.13
N GLU A 24 -5.95 -10.29 -5.90
CA GLU A 24 -6.70 -9.63 -4.85
C GLU A 24 -6.51 -8.13 -4.93
N ARG A 25 -7.51 -7.40 -4.48
CA ARG A 25 -7.56 -5.97 -4.67
C ARG A 25 -7.84 -5.25 -3.36
N LEU A 26 -7.52 -3.97 -3.37
CA LEU A 26 -7.97 -3.06 -2.33
C LEU A 26 -8.29 -1.73 -3.00
N GLN A 27 -8.86 -0.83 -2.24
CA GLN A 27 -9.31 0.44 -2.80
C GLN A 27 -8.82 1.58 -1.93
N ILE A 28 -8.21 2.57 -2.56
CA ILE A 28 -7.82 3.82 -1.92
C ILE A 28 -8.70 4.88 -2.53
N GLU A 29 -9.72 5.33 -1.79
CA GLU A 29 -10.73 6.24 -2.31
C GLU A 29 -11.33 5.66 -3.60
N ASP A 30 -11.12 6.29 -4.74
CA ASP A 30 -11.65 5.81 -6.01
C ASP A 30 -10.60 5.07 -6.85
N VAL A 31 -9.46 4.73 -6.27
CA VAL A 31 -8.40 4.03 -6.99
C VAL A 31 -8.36 2.57 -6.53
N VAL A 32 -8.41 1.65 -7.49
CA VAL A 32 -8.34 0.23 -7.21
C VAL A 32 -6.89 -0.22 -7.39
N VAL A 33 -6.37 -0.87 -6.36
CA VAL A 33 -5.02 -1.41 -6.37
C VAL A 33 -5.13 -2.93 -6.44
N THR A 34 -4.51 -3.53 -7.44
CA THR A 34 -4.55 -4.97 -7.64
C THR A 34 -3.13 -5.51 -7.56
N VAL A 35 -2.95 -6.59 -6.81
CA VAL A 35 -1.68 -7.29 -6.82
C VAL A 35 -1.66 -8.16 -8.07
N VAL A 36 -0.70 -7.91 -8.95
CA VAL A 36 -0.62 -8.61 -10.24
C VAL A 36 0.24 -9.85 -10.11
N ARG A 37 1.38 -9.71 -9.46
CA ARG A 37 2.34 -10.81 -9.35
C ARG A 37 3.14 -10.65 -8.07
N VAL A 38 3.47 -11.77 -7.44
CA VAL A 38 4.32 -11.80 -6.25
C VAL A 38 5.45 -12.77 -6.50
N SER A 39 6.67 -12.30 -6.31
CA SER A 39 7.87 -13.13 -6.33
C SER A 39 8.64 -12.84 -5.06
N ARG A 40 9.69 -13.62 -4.79
CA ARG A 40 10.43 -13.40 -3.56
C ARG A 40 11.00 -11.99 -3.53
N GLY A 41 10.58 -11.22 -2.56
CA GLY A 41 11.08 -9.86 -2.35
C GLY A 41 10.60 -8.84 -3.35
N VAL A 42 9.65 -9.20 -4.24
CA VAL A 42 9.18 -8.30 -5.31
C VAL A 42 7.69 -8.51 -5.50
N ALA A 43 6.98 -7.44 -5.75
CA ALA A 43 5.56 -7.51 -6.10
C ALA A 43 5.26 -6.49 -7.18
N GLU A 44 4.43 -6.90 -8.15
CA GLU A 44 3.89 -5.98 -9.14
C GLU A 44 2.48 -5.62 -8.72
N VAL A 45 2.19 -4.33 -8.70
CA VAL A 45 0.87 -3.83 -8.34
C VAL A 45 0.37 -2.90 -9.43
N SER A 46 -0.93 -2.94 -9.65
CA SER A 46 -1.59 -2.13 -10.66
C SER A 46 -2.49 -1.13 -9.95
N PHE A 47 -2.43 0.12 -10.38
CA PHE A 47 -3.28 1.18 -9.88
C PHE A 47 -4.21 1.60 -11.00
N ARG A 48 -5.50 1.59 -10.73
CA ARG A 48 -6.46 1.99 -11.75
C ARG A 48 -7.47 2.94 -11.16
N LYS A 49 -7.43 4.17 -11.68
CA LYS A 49 -8.46 5.13 -11.37
C LYS A 49 -9.59 4.96 -12.37
N ARG A 50 -10.79 5.28 -11.96
CA ARG A 50 -11.96 5.12 -12.80
C ARG A 50 -11.71 5.64 -14.22
N ARG A 51 -12.02 4.82 -15.21
CA ARG A 51 -11.93 5.17 -16.63
C ARG A 51 -10.54 5.50 -17.11
N SER A 52 -9.53 5.16 -16.35
CA SER A 52 -8.16 5.40 -16.76
C SER A 52 -7.47 4.08 -17.00
N ALA A 53 -6.41 4.12 -17.81
CA ALA A 53 -5.58 2.94 -17.99
C ALA A 53 -4.85 2.64 -16.70
N PRO A 54 -4.62 1.37 -16.38
CA PRO A 54 -3.89 1.04 -15.17
C PRO A 54 -2.43 1.41 -15.29
N ILE A 55 -1.84 1.75 -14.15
CA ILE A 55 -0.40 1.99 -14.04
C ILE A 55 0.15 0.82 -13.23
N VAL A 56 1.17 0.16 -13.76
CA VAL A 56 1.77 -1.00 -13.08
C VAL A 56 3.11 -0.59 -12.52
N LEU A 57 3.31 -0.86 -11.25
CA LEU A 57 4.57 -0.59 -10.56
C LEU A 57 5.13 -1.89 -10.03
N THR A 58 6.45 -1.99 -10.06
CA THR A 58 7.17 -3.10 -9.45
C THR A 58 7.79 -2.58 -8.16
N LEU A 59 7.42 -3.20 -7.05
CA LEU A 59 7.91 -2.81 -5.74
C LEU A 59 8.86 -3.86 -5.21
N GLN A 60 9.98 -3.43 -4.68
CA GLN A 60 10.91 -4.30 -4.00
C GLN A 60 10.73 -4.15 -2.50
N LYS A 61 11.15 -5.16 -1.76
CA LYS A 61 11.02 -5.15 -0.32
C LYS A 61 11.64 -3.89 0.26
N ASP A 62 10.92 -3.26 1.16
CA ASP A 62 11.30 -2.03 1.85
C ASP A 62 11.34 -0.81 0.95
N GLU A 63 10.81 -0.91 -0.26
CA GLU A 63 10.70 0.22 -1.17
C GLU A 63 9.31 0.83 -1.05
N PHE A 64 9.25 2.12 -0.78
CA PHE A 64 7.98 2.85 -0.69
C PHE A 64 7.96 3.94 -1.74
N VAL A 65 6.80 4.10 -2.37
CA VAL A 65 6.61 5.10 -3.40
C VAL A 65 5.36 5.89 -3.08
N GLU A 66 5.30 7.10 -3.58
CA GLU A 66 4.07 7.87 -3.47
C GLU A 66 3.09 7.41 -4.53
N SER A 67 1.85 7.22 -4.14
CA SER A 67 0.83 6.79 -5.06
C SER A 67 -0.20 7.90 -5.23
N CYS A 68 -1.45 7.68 -4.83
CA CYS A 68 -2.52 8.65 -4.99
C CYS A 68 -2.94 9.18 -3.63
N TYR A 69 -3.53 10.36 -3.60
CA TYR A 69 -4.09 10.94 -2.38
C TYR A 69 -3.07 11.07 -1.26
N ASN A 70 -1.82 11.33 -1.62
CA ASN A 70 -0.72 11.47 -0.64
C ASN A 70 -0.48 10.19 0.16
N VAL A 71 -0.88 9.05 -0.37
CA VAL A 71 -0.64 7.76 0.26
C VAL A 71 0.71 7.24 -0.22
N ARG A 72 1.56 6.84 0.70
CA ARG A 72 2.79 6.14 0.36
C ARG A 72 2.55 4.66 0.47
N LEU A 73 2.89 3.95 -0.58
CA LEU A 73 2.68 2.51 -0.66
C LEU A 73 4.02 1.83 -0.80
N GLY A 74 4.22 0.79 -0.04
CA GLY A 74 5.45 0.05 -0.13
C GLY A 74 5.24 -1.43 0.09
N LEU A 75 6.29 -2.19 -0.15
CA LEU A 75 6.27 -3.62 0.04
C LEU A 75 7.03 -3.95 1.32
N VAL A 76 6.33 -4.53 2.28
CA VAL A 76 6.94 -4.93 3.54
C VAL A 76 7.60 -6.29 3.38
N THR A 77 6.86 -7.26 2.85
CA THR A 77 7.43 -8.57 2.53
C THR A 77 6.71 -9.12 1.30
N ALA A 78 7.39 -10.01 0.59
CA ALA A 78 6.79 -10.73 -0.52
C ALA A 78 7.37 -12.12 -0.52
N GLU A 79 6.56 -13.11 -0.16
CA GLU A 79 7.00 -14.49 -0.15
C GLU A 79 5.80 -15.41 -0.09
N ARG A 80 6.00 -16.63 -0.56
CA ARG A 80 4.96 -17.66 -0.54
C ARG A 80 3.69 -17.21 -1.24
N GLY A 81 3.86 -16.44 -2.31
CA GLY A 81 2.74 -16.00 -3.12
C GLY A 81 1.88 -14.94 -2.47
N LYS A 82 2.40 -14.24 -1.46
CA LYS A 82 1.64 -13.24 -0.74
C LYS A 82 2.50 -12.00 -0.53
N ALA A 83 1.93 -10.84 -0.76
CA ALA A 83 2.60 -9.58 -0.53
C ALA A 83 1.99 -8.89 0.66
N GLN A 84 2.83 -8.42 1.58
CA GLN A 84 2.39 -7.53 2.63
C GLN A 84 2.68 -6.11 2.19
N LEU A 85 1.63 -5.34 1.97
CA LEU A 85 1.73 -3.98 1.50
C LEU A 85 1.57 -3.04 2.67
N GLY A 86 2.46 -2.07 2.77
CA GLY A 86 2.39 -1.04 3.80
C GLY A 86 1.89 0.25 3.22
N PHE A 87 0.99 0.92 3.92
CA PHE A 87 0.39 2.16 3.47
C PHE A 87 0.55 3.20 4.55
N GLU A 88 1.17 4.32 4.22
CA GLU A 88 1.14 5.50 5.06
C GLU A 88 0.02 6.38 4.53
N VAL A 89 -1.04 6.49 5.30
CA VAL A 89 -2.31 7.03 4.83
C VAL A 89 -2.64 8.30 5.60
N PRO A 90 -2.93 9.40 4.89
CA PRO A 90 -3.42 10.59 5.58
C PRO A 90 -4.73 10.29 6.30
N GLU A 91 -5.02 11.09 7.31
CA GLU A 91 -6.12 10.84 8.22
C GLU A 91 -7.47 10.78 7.53
N ASP A 92 -7.63 11.55 6.47
CA ASP A 92 -8.92 11.66 5.79
C ASP A 92 -9.03 10.76 4.56
N VAL A 93 -8.07 9.87 4.33
CA VAL A 93 -8.08 8.98 3.18
C VAL A 93 -8.46 7.58 3.65
N LYS A 94 -9.34 6.93 2.91
CA LYS A 94 -9.84 5.61 3.29
C LYS A 94 -9.24 4.54 2.41
N VAL A 95 -8.83 3.44 3.04
CA VAL A 95 -8.32 2.25 2.36
C VAL A 95 -9.19 1.08 2.78
N ALA A 96 -9.68 0.32 1.81
CA ALA A 96 -10.57 -0.80 2.08
C ALA A 96 -10.17 -2.01 1.26
N ARG A 97 -10.35 -3.19 1.85
CA ARG A 97 -10.20 -4.42 1.10
C ARG A 97 -11.40 -4.62 0.19
N LEU A 98 -11.12 -5.14 -0.97
CA LEU A 98 -12.20 -5.49 -1.92
C LEU A 98 -12.40 -6.98 -2.00
#